data_869d500bd9c26b7a8bc9c8b66f2b1280
#
_entry.id   869d500bd9c26b7a8bc9c8b66f2b1280
#
_cell.length_a   1.000
_cell.length_b   1.000
_cell.length_c   1.000
_cell.angle_alpha   90.00
_cell.angle_beta   90.00
_cell.angle_gamma   90.00
#
_symmetry.space_group_name_H-M   'P 1'
#
loop_
_entity.id
_entity.type
_entity.pdbx_description
1 polymer ?
#
loop_
_entity_poly.entity_id
_entity_poly.type
_entity_poly.pdbx_seq_one_letter_code
_entity_poly.pdbx_strand_id
1 'polypeptide(L)'
;MRCVLPWLDSWAAKKPDAAAFEGEKTCLTWRQLHDTAKRIGTYLARQLPPRVPIALCMDKSPMTVAAMLGVLEAGCFYTIIDVQMPQQRVQLILDALHPALLLTDEGKAPIWADAAGKLPCVSTETAASCDIDESLLAARQREIIDTDLQYVLFTSGSTGHPKGVAIRHRSVLDFVEWAVPALRLDETVRFGNQAPLYFDNSVLDIFCTLKSGAYVYFLPQRDFLFPARMMDELEQRQINTLFWVPSALMHPANLGVVKDGRPRGIKRVFFCGEVMPNRQLNIWRRSLPDADFVNMYGPTEITDVCSWYRVDRTFEDGEPLPIGFPCENTRITLVEGEICVSGTCLSAGYYNAPEKTAAAFVQHPDARGIPERMYKTGDLGAYNERGELMFLGRKDSQIKKQGYRIELGEIECAIKACQAVTQGCCFYQAATQQIVCCYSGEDDEKALRGELRRRLPKYMLPDVYYHLPQFPQTMNGKIDRVRLRQELGL
;
A
#
# COMPACT_ATOMS: atom_id res chain seq x y z
N MET A 1 -24.19 -4.77 5.59
CA MET A 1 -23.18 -4.14 6.48
C MET A 1 -22.81 -2.80 5.88
N ARG A 2 -22.51 -1.76 6.71
CA ARG A 2 -22.18 -0.41 6.20
C ARG A 2 -20.70 -0.07 6.34
N CYS A 3 -20.01 -0.68 7.32
CA CYS A 3 -18.58 -0.47 7.59
C CYS A 3 -18.01 -1.70 8.31
N VAL A 4 -16.72 -1.67 8.63
CA VAL A 4 -15.99 -2.80 9.25
C VAL A 4 -16.18 -2.93 10.77
N LEU A 5 -16.69 -1.90 11.45
CA LEU A 5 -16.79 -1.84 12.92
C LEU A 5 -17.60 -3.00 13.55
N PRO A 6 -18.71 -3.48 12.97
CA PRO A 6 -19.44 -4.62 13.51
C PRO A 6 -18.60 -5.91 13.62
N TRP A 7 -17.56 -6.06 12.81
CA TRP A 7 -16.64 -7.19 12.96
C TRP A 7 -15.78 -7.06 14.21
N LEU A 8 -15.30 -5.84 14.54
CA LEU A 8 -14.58 -5.54 15.77
C LEU A 8 -15.44 -5.83 17.00
N ASP A 9 -16.70 -5.32 17.03
CA ASP A 9 -17.67 -5.55 18.11
C ASP A 9 -17.88 -7.05 18.34
N SER A 10 -18.05 -7.82 17.27
CA SER A 10 -18.28 -9.27 17.33
C SER A 10 -17.11 -10.01 17.97
N TRP A 11 -15.85 -9.69 17.61
CA TRP A 11 -14.69 -10.39 18.17
C TRP A 11 -14.34 -9.93 19.58
N ALA A 12 -14.55 -8.65 19.90
CA ALA A 12 -14.42 -8.14 21.26
C ALA A 12 -15.40 -8.82 22.23
N ALA A 13 -16.59 -9.19 21.75
CA ALA A 13 -17.54 -9.96 22.53
C ALA A 13 -17.20 -11.47 22.58
N LYS A 14 -16.78 -12.07 21.44
CA LYS A 14 -16.56 -13.51 21.30
C LYS A 14 -15.25 -13.99 21.94
N LYS A 15 -14.15 -13.24 21.78
CA LYS A 15 -12.80 -13.59 22.26
C LYS A 15 -12.06 -12.38 22.85
N PRO A 16 -12.63 -11.74 23.89
CA PRO A 16 -12.13 -10.45 24.41
C PRO A 16 -10.65 -10.43 24.76
N ASP A 17 -10.17 -11.53 25.37
CA ASP A 17 -8.82 -11.60 25.95
C ASP A 17 -7.79 -12.23 24.97
N ALA A 18 -8.22 -12.67 23.77
CA ALA A 18 -7.32 -13.14 22.75
C ALA A 18 -6.56 -11.96 22.10
N ALA A 19 -5.26 -12.17 21.81
CA ALA A 19 -4.45 -11.18 21.07
C ALA A 19 -5.03 -11.00 19.67
N ALA A 20 -5.21 -9.73 19.25
CA ALA A 20 -5.65 -9.35 17.93
C ALA A 20 -4.47 -8.83 17.09
N PHE A 21 -3.78 -7.82 17.60
CA PHE A 21 -2.63 -7.20 16.95
C PHE A 21 -1.46 -7.09 17.93
N GLU A 22 -0.30 -7.48 17.48
CA GLU A 22 0.93 -7.42 18.27
C GLU A 22 2.06 -6.81 17.46
N GLY A 23 2.83 -5.96 18.09
CA GLY A 23 4.09 -5.43 17.62
C GLY A 23 5.22 -5.76 18.59
N GLU A 24 6.39 -5.23 18.34
CA GLU A 24 7.57 -5.50 19.17
C GLU A 24 7.40 -5.10 20.65
N LYS A 25 6.68 -4.00 20.91
CA LYS A 25 6.55 -3.40 22.23
C LYS A 25 5.15 -3.52 22.85
N THR A 26 4.15 -3.74 22.03
CA THR A 26 2.75 -3.65 22.43
C THR A 26 1.95 -4.79 21.83
N CYS A 27 1.01 -5.30 22.59
CA CYS A 27 0.02 -6.26 22.14
C CYS A 27 -1.36 -5.75 22.59
N LEU A 28 -2.32 -5.73 21.68
CA LEU A 28 -3.72 -5.42 21.99
C LEU A 28 -4.56 -6.68 21.83
N THR A 29 -5.32 -7.02 22.87
CA THR A 29 -6.40 -8.00 22.78
C THR A 29 -7.60 -7.40 22.03
N TRP A 30 -8.57 -8.22 21.63
CA TRP A 30 -9.78 -7.75 20.97
C TRP A 30 -10.53 -6.72 21.80
N ARG A 31 -10.63 -6.93 23.13
CA ARG A 31 -11.25 -5.97 24.06
C ARG A 31 -10.47 -4.66 24.09
N GLN A 32 -9.15 -4.74 24.25
CA GLN A 32 -8.31 -3.55 24.32
C GLN A 32 -8.35 -2.75 23.03
N LEU A 33 -8.31 -3.43 21.86
CA LEU A 33 -8.44 -2.78 20.56
C LEU A 33 -9.77 -2.05 20.44
N HIS A 34 -10.87 -2.74 20.76
CA HIS A 34 -12.23 -2.20 20.71
C HIS A 34 -12.40 -0.99 21.63
N ASP A 35 -12.01 -1.11 22.90
CA ASP A 35 -12.19 -0.03 23.88
C ASP A 35 -11.31 1.18 23.56
N THR A 36 -10.07 0.93 23.10
CA THR A 36 -9.18 2.02 22.66
C THR A 36 -9.73 2.73 21.43
N ALA A 37 -10.23 2.01 20.43
CA ALA A 37 -10.88 2.59 19.25
C ALA A 37 -12.09 3.45 19.65
N LYS A 38 -12.95 2.97 20.52
CA LYS A 38 -14.12 3.73 21.01
C LYS A 38 -13.74 4.97 21.82
N ARG A 39 -12.69 4.91 22.64
CA ARG A 39 -12.18 6.10 23.37
C ARG A 39 -11.67 7.17 22.40
N ILE A 40 -10.82 6.79 21.44
CA ILE A 40 -10.34 7.69 20.39
C ILE A 40 -11.53 8.22 19.57
N GLY A 41 -12.47 7.36 19.19
CA GLY A 41 -13.67 7.73 18.45
C GLY A 41 -14.53 8.73 19.20
N THR A 42 -14.74 8.55 20.51
CA THR A 42 -15.47 9.49 21.36
C THR A 42 -14.77 10.84 21.43
N TYR A 43 -13.44 10.84 21.62
CA TYR A 43 -12.65 12.07 21.64
C TYR A 43 -12.84 12.89 20.34
N LEU A 44 -12.72 12.23 19.20
CA LEU A 44 -12.86 12.85 17.87
C LEU A 44 -14.31 13.32 17.63
N ALA A 45 -15.31 12.48 17.94
CA ALA A 45 -16.72 12.78 17.71
C ALA A 45 -17.24 13.97 18.55
N ARG A 46 -16.64 14.25 19.72
CA ARG A 46 -16.96 15.43 20.53
C ARG A 46 -16.48 16.74 19.92
N GLN A 47 -15.45 16.71 19.08
CA GLN A 47 -14.78 17.89 18.57
C GLN A 47 -15.04 18.14 17.09
N LEU A 48 -15.34 17.09 16.32
CA LEU A 48 -15.38 17.15 14.87
C LEU A 48 -16.72 16.68 14.31
N PRO A 49 -17.16 17.23 13.17
CA PRO A 49 -18.28 16.68 12.41
C PRO A 49 -17.86 15.35 11.75
N PRO A 50 -18.82 14.48 11.36
CA PRO A 50 -18.50 13.29 10.58
C PRO A 50 -17.99 13.63 9.17
N ARG A 51 -17.40 12.64 8.50
CA ARG A 51 -16.93 12.70 7.10
C ARG A 51 -15.78 13.69 6.85
N VAL A 52 -15.02 14.04 7.89
CA VAL A 52 -13.81 14.85 7.75
C VAL A 52 -12.54 13.96 7.75
N PRO A 53 -11.48 14.35 7.02
CA PRO A 53 -10.22 13.61 7.02
C PRO A 53 -9.43 13.82 8.31
N ILE A 54 -8.89 12.74 8.84
CA ILE A 54 -7.95 12.73 9.97
C ILE A 54 -6.60 12.18 9.48
N ALA A 55 -5.53 12.94 9.71
CA ALA A 55 -4.19 12.46 9.41
C ALA A 55 -3.63 11.67 10.59
N LEU A 56 -3.11 10.46 10.34
CA LEU A 56 -2.44 9.60 11.32
C LEU A 56 -0.95 9.61 11.02
N CYS A 57 -0.14 10.26 11.84
CA CYS A 57 1.30 10.30 11.73
C CYS A 57 1.93 9.49 12.85
N MET A 58 1.97 8.18 12.66
CA MET A 58 2.28 7.20 13.69
C MET A 58 3.18 6.09 13.15
N ASP A 59 3.96 5.49 14.03
CA ASP A 59 4.69 4.26 13.70
C ASP A 59 3.73 3.08 13.47
N LYS A 60 4.14 2.14 12.65
CA LYS A 60 3.40 0.88 12.46
C LYS A 60 3.30 0.11 13.79
N SER A 61 2.10 0.06 14.36
CA SER A 61 1.85 -0.53 15.68
C SER A 61 0.39 -0.94 15.86
N PRO A 62 0.06 -1.77 16.86
CA PRO A 62 -1.32 -2.04 17.26
C PRO A 62 -2.11 -0.77 17.61
N MET A 63 -1.46 0.24 18.18
CA MET A 63 -2.09 1.52 18.52
C MET A 63 -2.52 2.29 17.25
N THR A 64 -1.74 2.19 16.17
CA THR A 64 -2.12 2.81 14.88
C THR A 64 -3.39 2.17 14.32
N VAL A 65 -3.57 0.84 14.47
CA VAL A 65 -4.82 0.17 14.09
C VAL A 65 -5.98 0.65 14.96
N ALA A 66 -5.76 0.78 16.27
CA ALA A 66 -6.78 1.34 17.17
C ALA A 66 -7.17 2.77 16.77
N ALA A 67 -6.20 3.60 16.36
CA ALA A 67 -6.45 4.96 15.87
C ALA A 67 -7.24 4.95 14.55
N MET A 68 -6.88 4.08 13.58
CA MET A 68 -7.64 3.90 12.34
C MET A 68 -9.11 3.59 12.63
N LEU A 69 -9.36 2.61 13.50
CA LEU A 69 -10.72 2.21 13.89
C LEU A 69 -11.43 3.31 14.69
N GLY A 70 -10.72 4.03 15.56
CA GLY A 70 -11.26 5.17 16.29
C GLY A 70 -11.71 6.32 15.40
N VAL A 71 -10.99 6.58 14.31
CA VAL A 71 -11.43 7.54 13.28
C VAL A 71 -12.74 7.08 12.64
N LEU A 72 -12.88 5.79 12.34
CA LEU A 72 -14.11 5.23 11.78
C LEU A 72 -15.26 5.26 12.79
N GLU A 73 -15.01 5.03 14.08
CA GLU A 73 -16.01 5.17 15.17
C GLU A 73 -16.59 6.58 15.23
N ALA A 74 -15.77 7.61 14.97
CA ALA A 74 -16.21 8.99 14.90
C ALA A 74 -17.00 9.33 13.62
N GLY A 75 -17.16 8.40 12.69
CA GLY A 75 -17.77 8.63 11.37
C GLY A 75 -16.88 9.46 10.43
N CYS A 76 -15.57 9.48 10.66
CA CYS A 76 -14.57 10.17 9.87
C CYS A 76 -13.79 9.16 8.99
N PHE A 77 -12.87 9.65 8.17
CA PHE A 77 -11.96 8.79 7.39
C PHE A 77 -10.50 9.21 7.63
N TYR A 78 -9.56 8.28 7.44
CA TYR A 78 -8.17 8.51 7.77
C TYR A 78 -7.23 8.53 6.56
N THR A 79 -6.08 9.17 6.75
CA THR A 79 -4.88 9.01 5.93
C THR A 79 -3.72 8.68 6.85
N ILE A 80 -2.89 7.71 6.48
CA ILE A 80 -1.68 7.37 7.23
C ILE A 80 -0.49 8.00 6.54
N ILE A 81 0.32 8.72 7.33
CA ILE A 81 1.54 9.40 6.88
C ILE A 81 2.74 8.72 7.53
N ASP A 82 3.72 8.34 6.72
CA ASP A 82 4.98 7.77 7.22
C ASP A 82 5.75 8.79 8.06
N VAL A 83 6.09 8.42 9.28
CA VAL A 83 6.85 9.27 10.22
C VAL A 83 8.28 9.60 9.73
N GLN A 84 8.82 8.82 8.79
CA GLN A 84 10.14 9.03 8.19
C GLN A 84 10.08 9.85 6.89
N MET A 85 8.88 10.25 6.45
CA MET A 85 8.70 11.01 5.22
C MET A 85 9.31 12.41 5.33
N PRO A 86 9.98 12.93 4.27
CA PRO A 86 10.49 14.30 4.27
C PRO A 86 9.38 15.32 4.55
N GLN A 87 9.67 16.35 5.33
CA GLN A 87 8.70 17.39 5.73
C GLN A 87 8.00 18.01 4.52
N GLN A 88 8.71 18.30 3.44
CA GLN A 88 8.12 18.85 2.22
C GLN A 88 7.06 17.90 1.61
N ARG A 89 7.30 16.61 1.66
CA ARG A 89 6.34 15.60 1.18
C ARG A 89 5.11 15.55 2.08
N VAL A 90 5.31 15.59 3.40
CA VAL A 90 4.20 15.65 4.37
C VAL A 90 3.35 16.88 4.11
N GLN A 91 3.97 18.05 3.88
CA GLN A 91 3.24 19.28 3.58
C GLN A 91 2.36 19.14 2.33
N LEU A 92 2.90 18.57 1.25
CA LEU A 92 2.12 18.33 0.02
C LEU A 92 0.91 17.40 0.27
N ILE A 93 1.05 16.41 1.15
CA ILE A 93 -0.06 15.52 1.53
C ILE A 93 -1.09 16.28 2.34
N LEU A 94 -0.67 17.05 3.34
CA LEU A 94 -1.57 17.85 4.20
C LEU A 94 -2.31 18.92 3.39
N ASP A 95 -1.62 19.58 2.44
CA ASP A 95 -2.21 20.57 1.53
C ASP A 95 -3.24 19.96 0.57
N ALA A 96 -3.06 18.69 0.18
CA ALA A 96 -4.02 18.00 -0.68
C ALA A 96 -5.21 17.42 0.11
N LEU A 97 -4.95 16.96 1.34
CA LEU A 97 -5.94 16.29 2.19
C LEU A 97 -6.84 17.30 2.93
N HIS A 98 -6.29 18.41 3.41
CA HIS A 98 -6.96 19.39 4.30
C HIS A 98 -7.54 18.69 5.56
N PRO A 99 -6.72 17.99 6.36
CA PRO A 99 -7.24 17.24 7.49
C PRO A 99 -7.77 18.17 8.58
N ALA A 100 -8.80 17.72 9.31
CA ALA A 100 -9.37 18.46 10.42
C ALA A 100 -8.50 18.37 11.68
N LEU A 101 -7.72 17.28 11.82
CA LEU A 101 -6.87 17.00 12.97
C LEU A 101 -5.76 16.02 12.58
N LEU A 102 -4.62 16.14 13.26
CA LEU A 102 -3.51 15.19 13.20
C LEU A 102 -3.45 14.39 14.49
N LEU A 103 -3.52 13.06 14.38
CA LEU A 103 -3.19 12.13 15.48
C LEU A 103 -1.75 11.64 15.32
N THR A 104 -1.01 11.56 16.44
CA THR A 104 0.39 11.15 16.44
C THR A 104 0.72 10.34 17.69
N ASP A 105 1.84 9.62 17.68
CA ASP A 105 2.40 8.98 18.87
C ASP A 105 2.87 10.02 19.89
N GLU A 106 2.84 9.68 21.17
CA GLU A 106 3.37 10.53 22.23
C GLU A 106 4.85 10.91 21.96
N GLY A 107 5.18 12.17 22.21
CA GLY A 107 6.52 12.71 21.98
C GLY A 107 6.84 13.05 20.51
N LYS A 108 6.00 12.72 19.54
CA LYS A 108 6.19 13.10 18.13
C LYS A 108 5.42 14.34 17.71
N ALA A 109 4.42 14.75 18.49
CA ALA A 109 3.66 15.96 18.23
C ALA A 109 4.53 17.22 17.95
N PRO A 110 5.65 17.47 18.69
CA PRO A 110 6.53 18.60 18.40
C PRO A 110 7.21 18.56 17.05
N ILE A 111 7.55 17.37 16.55
CA ILE A 111 8.23 17.18 15.25
C ILE A 111 7.31 17.60 14.10
N TRP A 112 6.03 17.37 14.24
CA TRP A 112 5.01 17.63 13.21
C TRP A 112 4.26 18.94 13.41
N ALA A 113 4.38 19.57 14.60
CA ALA A 113 3.73 20.85 14.88
C ALA A 113 4.15 21.95 13.90
N ASP A 114 5.42 21.98 13.51
CA ASP A 114 5.93 22.95 12.52
C ASP A 114 5.39 22.67 11.10
N ALA A 115 5.31 21.37 10.70
CA ALA A 115 4.75 20.98 9.41
C ALA A 115 3.23 21.13 9.37
N ALA A 116 2.58 20.88 10.49
CA ALA A 116 1.12 21.01 10.63
C ALA A 116 0.64 22.48 10.68
N GLY A 117 1.51 23.43 11.00
CA GLY A 117 1.16 24.83 11.11
C GLY A 117 0.08 25.07 12.17
N LYS A 118 -1.13 25.48 11.74
CA LYS A 118 -2.29 25.70 12.64
C LYS A 118 -3.17 24.46 12.82
N LEU A 119 -2.82 23.32 12.21
CA LEU A 119 -3.62 22.09 12.31
C LEU A 119 -3.58 21.57 13.76
N PRO A 120 -4.74 21.31 14.40
CA PRO A 120 -4.76 20.70 15.72
C PRO A 120 -4.01 19.34 15.70
N CYS A 121 -3.06 19.19 16.63
CA CYS A 121 -2.27 17.98 16.77
C CYS A 121 -2.48 17.38 18.15
N VAL A 122 -2.83 16.10 18.23
CA VAL A 122 -3.16 15.40 19.48
C VAL A 122 -2.46 14.06 19.51
N SER A 123 -1.94 13.67 20.69
CA SER A 123 -1.40 12.32 20.85
C SER A 123 -2.52 11.28 20.97
N THR A 124 -2.29 10.09 20.45
CA THR A 124 -3.24 8.97 20.58
C THR A 124 -3.50 8.59 22.02
N GLU A 125 -2.50 8.74 22.90
CA GLU A 125 -2.62 8.51 24.34
C GLU A 125 -3.62 9.48 24.96
N THR A 126 -3.54 10.79 24.60
CA THR A 126 -4.51 11.80 25.03
C THR A 126 -5.91 11.44 24.53
N ALA A 127 -6.07 11.09 23.27
CA ALA A 127 -7.38 10.72 22.72
C ALA A 127 -7.92 9.43 23.35
N ALA A 128 -7.06 8.45 23.64
CA ALA A 128 -7.42 7.18 24.27
C ALA A 128 -7.71 7.29 25.79
N SER A 129 -7.37 8.41 26.43
CA SER A 129 -7.75 8.67 27.83
C SER A 129 -9.20 9.13 27.99
N CYS A 130 -9.91 9.41 26.89
CA CYS A 130 -11.31 9.82 26.93
C CYS A 130 -12.24 8.70 27.39
N ASP A 131 -13.25 9.05 28.20
CA ASP A 131 -14.30 8.08 28.54
C ASP A 131 -15.20 7.82 27.34
N ILE A 132 -15.59 6.55 27.17
CA ILE A 132 -16.44 6.11 26.07
C ILE A 132 -17.84 6.70 26.22
N ASP A 133 -18.36 7.30 25.16
CA ASP A 133 -19.74 7.75 25.04
C ASP A 133 -20.46 6.92 23.99
N GLU A 134 -21.05 5.81 24.44
CA GLU A 134 -21.75 4.85 23.56
C GLU A 134 -22.92 5.51 22.80
N SER A 135 -23.59 6.50 23.40
CA SER A 135 -24.73 7.17 22.76
C SER A 135 -24.29 8.03 21.58
N LEU A 136 -23.19 8.76 21.76
CA LEU A 136 -22.58 9.58 20.70
C LEU A 136 -22.05 8.72 19.55
N LEU A 137 -21.30 7.64 19.88
CA LEU A 137 -20.77 6.73 18.86
C LEU A 137 -21.89 6.02 18.10
N ALA A 138 -22.94 5.55 18.79
CA ALA A 138 -24.10 4.95 18.14
C ALA A 138 -24.84 5.94 17.20
N ALA A 139 -24.89 7.23 17.56
CA ALA A 139 -25.41 8.26 16.68
C ALA A 139 -24.55 8.39 15.41
N ARG A 140 -23.22 8.49 15.56
CA ARG A 140 -22.27 8.56 14.44
C ARG A 140 -22.37 7.35 13.51
N GLN A 141 -22.39 6.13 14.07
CA GLN A 141 -22.48 4.91 13.28
C GLN A 141 -23.79 4.79 12.49
N ARG A 142 -24.91 5.34 12.99
CA ARG A 142 -26.18 5.38 12.25
C ARG A 142 -26.12 6.26 11.00
N GLU A 143 -25.29 7.28 11.00
CA GLU A 143 -25.12 8.20 9.86
C GLU A 143 -24.18 7.64 8.77
N ILE A 144 -23.33 6.65 9.11
CA ILE A 144 -22.41 6.03 8.15
C ILE A 144 -23.20 5.26 7.09
N ILE A 145 -22.87 5.52 5.83
CA ILE A 145 -23.30 4.72 4.69
C ILE A 145 -22.08 4.09 4.01
N ASP A 146 -22.26 3.00 3.31
CA ASP A 146 -21.16 2.24 2.72
C ASP A 146 -20.43 2.96 1.59
N THR A 147 -21.02 4.03 1.06
CA THR A 147 -20.40 4.94 0.08
C THR A 147 -19.58 6.06 0.71
N ASP A 148 -19.62 6.24 2.04
CA ASP A 148 -18.71 7.15 2.74
C ASP A 148 -17.27 6.64 2.62
N LEU A 149 -16.30 7.57 2.71
CA LEU A 149 -14.88 7.22 2.66
C LEU A 149 -14.44 6.52 3.95
N GLN A 150 -13.63 5.49 3.79
CA GLN A 150 -12.96 4.81 4.89
C GLN A 150 -11.54 5.34 5.08
N TYR A 151 -10.81 5.52 3.96
CA TYR A 151 -9.47 6.09 3.98
C TYR A 151 -9.10 6.75 2.65
N VAL A 152 -8.05 7.57 2.71
CA VAL A 152 -7.35 8.09 1.53
C VAL A 152 -5.87 7.72 1.65
N LEU A 153 -5.33 6.91 0.74
CA LEU A 153 -3.90 6.61 0.70
C LEU A 153 -3.21 7.37 -0.42
N PHE A 154 -2.07 7.98 -0.10
CA PHE A 154 -1.33 8.79 -1.06
C PHE A 154 -0.28 7.97 -1.81
N THR A 155 -0.37 7.98 -3.13
CA THR A 155 0.59 7.36 -4.04
C THR A 155 1.39 8.42 -4.78
N SER A 156 2.49 8.01 -5.42
CA SER A 156 3.27 8.89 -6.29
C SER A 156 2.44 9.41 -7.46
N GLY A 157 2.72 10.62 -7.91
CA GLY A 157 2.04 11.26 -9.02
C GLY A 157 3.02 11.76 -10.08
N SER A 158 2.73 11.52 -11.36
CA SER A 158 3.59 11.89 -12.51
C SER A 158 3.92 13.39 -12.61
N THR A 159 3.17 14.24 -11.92
CA THR A 159 3.35 15.70 -11.88
C THR A 159 4.16 16.22 -10.72
N GLY A 160 4.80 15.35 -9.92
CA GLY A 160 5.55 15.72 -8.72
C GLY A 160 4.71 15.93 -7.47
N HIS A 161 3.37 15.86 -7.58
CA HIS A 161 2.46 15.96 -6.45
C HIS A 161 1.82 14.60 -6.14
N PRO A 162 1.78 14.19 -4.86
CA PRO A 162 1.12 12.96 -4.47
C PRO A 162 -0.37 13.00 -4.82
N LYS A 163 -0.93 11.84 -5.18
CA LYS A 163 -2.35 11.68 -5.45
C LYS A 163 -2.99 10.82 -4.38
N GLY A 164 -4.01 11.32 -3.71
CA GLY A 164 -4.77 10.59 -2.69
C GLY A 164 -5.84 9.71 -3.32
N VAL A 165 -5.74 8.41 -3.17
CA VAL A 165 -6.74 7.44 -3.65
C VAL A 165 -7.81 7.31 -2.56
N ALA A 166 -9.04 7.68 -2.88
CA ALA A 166 -10.16 7.72 -1.93
C ALA A 166 -10.95 6.41 -1.95
N ILE A 167 -10.85 5.64 -0.88
CA ILE A 167 -11.48 4.32 -0.76
C ILE A 167 -12.71 4.39 0.13
N ARG A 168 -13.80 3.77 -0.32
CA ARG A 168 -15.08 3.71 0.39
C ARG A 168 -15.15 2.48 1.29
N HIS A 169 -16.02 2.55 2.32
CA HIS A 169 -16.36 1.37 3.12
C HIS A 169 -16.80 0.18 2.26
N ARG A 170 -17.66 0.43 1.25
CA ARG A 170 -18.14 -0.60 0.32
C ARG A 170 -17.01 -1.36 -0.34
N SER A 171 -15.98 -0.67 -0.82
CA SER A 171 -14.86 -1.30 -1.54
C SER A 171 -14.04 -2.20 -0.62
N VAL A 172 -13.83 -1.79 0.63
CA VAL A 172 -13.14 -2.62 1.65
C VAL A 172 -14.02 -3.81 2.06
N LEU A 173 -15.33 -3.61 2.25
CA LEU A 173 -16.26 -4.70 2.58
C LEU A 173 -16.28 -5.76 1.47
N ASP A 174 -16.40 -5.34 0.21
CA ASP A 174 -16.41 -6.21 -0.95
C ASP A 174 -15.12 -7.03 -1.07
N PHE A 175 -13.97 -6.34 -0.92
CA PHE A 175 -12.66 -6.99 -0.91
C PHE A 175 -12.54 -8.07 0.17
N VAL A 176 -12.93 -7.77 1.40
CA VAL A 176 -12.82 -8.69 2.54
C VAL A 176 -13.80 -9.84 2.43
N GLU A 177 -15.03 -9.60 1.93
CA GLU A 177 -16.03 -10.66 1.70
C GLU A 177 -15.56 -11.66 0.64
N TRP A 178 -14.79 -11.22 -0.36
CA TRP A 178 -14.09 -12.10 -1.28
C TRP A 178 -12.88 -12.79 -0.65
N ALA A 179 -11.96 -12.00 -0.04
CA ALA A 179 -10.65 -12.50 0.37
C ALA A 179 -10.74 -13.59 1.46
N VAL A 180 -11.62 -13.41 2.45
CA VAL A 180 -11.72 -14.34 3.58
C VAL A 180 -12.06 -15.76 3.13
N PRO A 181 -13.13 -16.03 2.36
CA PRO A 181 -13.41 -17.38 1.88
C PRO A 181 -12.44 -17.86 0.80
N ALA A 182 -12.06 -17.03 -0.18
CA ALA A 182 -11.17 -17.41 -1.28
C ALA A 182 -9.79 -17.86 -0.80
N LEU A 183 -9.25 -17.17 0.21
CA LEU A 183 -7.93 -17.44 0.81
C LEU A 183 -8.03 -18.37 2.04
N ARG A 184 -9.22 -18.83 2.39
CA ARG A 184 -9.50 -19.72 3.53
C ARG A 184 -8.95 -19.14 4.84
N LEU A 185 -9.29 -17.88 5.11
CA LEU A 185 -8.88 -17.18 6.31
C LEU A 185 -9.90 -17.41 7.44
N ASP A 186 -9.43 -17.81 8.59
CA ASP A 186 -10.21 -18.07 9.79
C ASP A 186 -9.47 -17.59 11.05
N GLU A 187 -10.03 -17.86 12.21
CA GLU A 187 -9.48 -17.46 13.50
C GLU A 187 -8.19 -18.19 13.91
N THR A 188 -7.73 -19.16 13.12
CA THR A 188 -6.43 -19.85 13.31
C THR A 188 -5.30 -19.21 12.54
N VAL A 189 -5.62 -18.24 11.67
CA VAL A 189 -4.64 -17.50 10.88
C VAL A 189 -3.81 -16.58 11.77
N ARG A 190 -2.49 -16.62 11.55
CA ARG A 190 -1.51 -15.75 12.21
C ARG A 190 -0.66 -15.08 11.14
N PHE A 191 -0.98 -13.83 10.85
CA PHE A 191 -0.26 -13.04 9.85
C PHE A 191 1.08 -12.54 10.39
N GLY A 192 2.14 -12.67 9.59
CA GLY A 192 3.37 -11.88 9.74
C GLY A 192 3.33 -10.67 8.81
N ASN A 193 2.86 -9.53 9.30
CA ASN A 193 2.67 -8.35 8.47
C ASN A 193 3.99 -7.69 8.09
N GLN A 194 4.23 -7.56 6.78
CA GLN A 194 5.37 -6.85 6.20
C GLN A 194 5.02 -5.40 5.83
N ALA A 195 3.87 -5.21 5.20
CA ALA A 195 3.49 -3.95 4.58
C ALA A 195 3.43 -2.79 5.59
N PRO A 196 3.93 -1.60 5.22
CA PRO A 196 3.62 -0.38 5.96
C PRO A 196 2.11 -0.09 5.92
N LEU A 197 1.57 0.52 6.98
CA LEU A 197 0.13 0.80 7.07
C LEU A 197 -0.34 1.90 6.10
N TYR A 198 0.58 2.71 5.57
CA TYR A 198 0.28 3.70 4.53
C TYR A 198 0.26 3.11 3.11
N PHE A 199 0.38 1.78 2.97
CA PHE A 199 0.20 1.04 1.73
C PHE A 199 -1.06 0.18 1.77
N ASP A 200 -1.69 0.05 0.61
CA ASP A 200 -2.90 -0.75 0.40
C ASP A 200 -2.70 -2.24 0.67
N ASN A 201 -1.51 -2.81 0.46
CA ASN A 201 -1.21 -4.19 0.86
C ASN A 201 -1.49 -4.47 2.35
N SER A 202 -1.51 -3.45 3.22
CA SER A 202 -1.91 -3.62 4.62
C SER A 202 -3.40 -3.89 4.82
N VAL A 203 -4.23 -3.60 3.82
CA VAL A 203 -5.70 -3.76 3.86
C VAL A 203 -6.09 -5.22 4.06
N LEU A 204 -5.40 -6.15 3.38
CA LEU A 204 -5.66 -7.58 3.55
C LEU A 204 -5.40 -8.02 4.98
N ASP A 205 -4.20 -7.77 5.51
CA ASP A 205 -3.84 -8.22 6.85
C ASP A 205 -4.76 -7.64 7.93
N ILE A 206 -5.08 -6.34 7.84
CA ILE A 206 -5.85 -5.63 8.86
C ILE A 206 -7.34 -6.00 8.79
N PHE A 207 -7.97 -5.81 7.63
CA PHE A 207 -9.43 -5.94 7.55
C PHE A 207 -9.90 -7.39 7.42
N CYS A 208 -9.10 -8.28 6.81
CA CYS A 208 -9.42 -9.71 6.88
C CYS A 208 -9.28 -10.25 8.30
N THR A 209 -8.34 -9.73 9.10
CA THR A 209 -8.24 -10.07 10.53
C THR A 209 -9.48 -9.64 11.30
N LEU A 210 -10.00 -8.43 11.07
CA LEU A 210 -11.26 -7.98 11.70
C LEU A 210 -12.44 -8.88 11.35
N LYS A 211 -12.51 -9.40 10.12
CA LYS A 211 -13.59 -10.29 9.67
C LYS A 211 -13.43 -11.72 10.21
N SER A 212 -12.23 -12.29 10.13
CA SER A 212 -11.97 -13.71 10.41
C SER A 212 -11.63 -14.01 11.87
N GLY A 213 -11.28 -13.00 12.67
CA GLY A 213 -10.78 -13.19 14.04
C GLY A 213 -9.35 -13.69 14.11
N ALA A 214 -8.60 -13.52 13.04
CA ALA A 214 -7.18 -13.86 12.92
C ALA A 214 -6.31 -13.01 13.89
N TYR A 215 -5.03 -13.26 13.86
CA TYR A 215 -4.01 -12.52 14.61
C TYR A 215 -2.99 -11.93 13.66
N VAL A 216 -2.50 -10.73 13.97
CA VAL A 216 -1.43 -10.05 13.20
C VAL A 216 -0.24 -9.73 14.10
N TYR A 217 0.95 -10.13 13.66
CA TYR A 217 2.22 -9.65 14.20
C TYR A 217 2.87 -8.67 13.23
N PHE A 218 3.14 -7.46 13.67
CA PHE A 218 3.85 -6.45 12.90
C PHE A 218 5.36 -6.72 12.94
N LEU A 219 5.88 -7.30 11.87
CA LEU A 219 7.31 -7.56 11.74
C LEU A 219 8.09 -6.25 11.74
N PRO A 220 9.15 -6.13 12.56
CA PRO A 220 10.03 -4.97 12.56
C PRO A 220 10.73 -4.81 11.20
N GLN A 221 10.74 -3.59 10.66
CA GLN A 221 11.36 -3.32 9.37
C GLN A 221 12.84 -3.73 9.31
N ARG A 222 13.57 -3.60 10.44
CA ARG A 222 14.98 -4.01 10.53
C ARG A 222 15.20 -5.50 10.33
N ASP A 223 14.22 -6.36 10.65
CA ASP A 223 14.40 -7.81 10.54
C ASP A 223 14.47 -8.25 9.08
N PHE A 224 13.93 -7.47 8.14
CA PHE A 224 14.10 -7.71 6.71
C PHE A 224 15.55 -7.51 6.24
N LEU A 225 16.40 -6.80 7.01
CA LEU A 225 17.83 -6.71 6.78
C LEU A 225 18.59 -7.96 7.29
N PHE A 226 17.97 -8.75 8.16
CA PHE A 226 18.54 -9.94 8.79
C PHE A 226 17.61 -11.16 8.62
N PRO A 227 17.50 -11.72 7.39
CA PRO A 227 16.50 -12.74 7.08
C PRO A 227 16.55 -14.00 7.95
N ALA A 228 17.72 -14.40 8.46
CA ALA A 228 17.80 -15.55 9.36
C ALA A 228 17.06 -15.30 10.68
N ARG A 229 17.23 -14.11 11.27
CA ARG A 229 16.49 -13.67 12.46
C ARG A 229 15.00 -13.54 12.18
N MET A 230 14.64 -13.01 11.00
CA MET A 230 13.24 -12.92 10.60
C MET A 230 12.57 -14.30 10.53
N MET A 231 13.28 -15.35 10.01
CA MET A 231 12.74 -16.71 10.01
C MET A 231 12.55 -17.25 11.43
N ASP A 232 13.48 -16.96 12.36
CA ASP A 232 13.34 -17.33 13.77
C ASP A 232 12.12 -16.66 14.41
N GLU A 233 11.92 -15.37 14.14
CA GLU A 233 10.77 -14.61 14.66
C GLU A 233 9.43 -15.17 14.14
N LEU A 234 9.35 -15.51 12.85
CA LEU A 234 8.17 -16.15 12.27
C LEU A 234 7.83 -17.48 12.97
N GLU A 235 8.84 -18.31 13.24
CA GLU A 235 8.67 -19.59 13.93
C GLU A 235 8.27 -19.39 15.40
N GLN A 236 8.94 -18.50 16.14
CA GLN A 236 8.66 -18.20 17.55
C GLN A 236 7.25 -17.65 17.77
N ARG A 237 6.79 -16.78 16.86
CA ARG A 237 5.44 -16.21 16.87
C ARG A 237 4.38 -17.12 16.28
N GLN A 238 4.77 -18.33 15.83
CA GLN A 238 3.88 -19.30 15.20
C GLN A 238 3.11 -18.68 14.01
N ILE A 239 3.77 -17.80 13.25
CA ILE A 239 3.20 -17.23 12.06
C ILE A 239 2.94 -18.34 11.04
N ASN A 240 1.76 -18.33 10.44
CA ASN A 240 1.36 -19.35 9.47
C ASN A 240 0.91 -18.77 8.13
N THR A 241 0.82 -17.46 8.01
CA THR A 241 0.36 -16.78 6.81
C THR A 241 1.20 -15.53 6.55
N LEU A 242 1.71 -15.40 5.33
CA LEU A 242 2.47 -14.25 4.85
C LEU A 242 1.70 -13.59 3.72
N PHE A 243 1.58 -12.26 3.75
CA PHE A 243 1.18 -11.46 2.61
C PHE A 243 2.24 -10.40 2.38
N TRP A 244 3.17 -10.67 1.50
CA TRP A 244 4.37 -9.86 1.30
C TRP A 244 4.53 -9.46 -0.16
N VAL A 245 5.26 -8.38 -0.38
CA VAL A 245 5.71 -8.05 -1.73
C VAL A 245 6.78 -9.05 -2.20
N PRO A 246 6.86 -9.38 -3.50
CA PRO A 246 7.86 -10.30 -4.04
C PRO A 246 9.29 -10.02 -3.61
N SER A 247 9.73 -8.77 -3.58
CA SER A 247 11.10 -8.41 -3.12
C SER A 247 11.40 -8.85 -1.68
N ALA A 248 10.39 -8.80 -0.78
CA ALA A 248 10.55 -9.29 0.59
C ALA A 248 10.68 -10.83 0.67
N LEU A 249 10.07 -11.56 -0.26
CA LEU A 249 10.23 -13.02 -0.39
C LEU A 249 11.54 -13.40 -1.11
N MET A 250 11.96 -12.61 -2.09
CA MET A 250 13.17 -12.86 -2.86
C MET A 250 14.44 -12.77 -2.00
N HIS A 251 14.51 -11.79 -1.12
CA HIS A 251 15.70 -11.54 -0.32
C HIS A 251 16.14 -12.75 0.53
N PRO A 252 15.29 -13.34 1.39
CA PRO A 252 15.64 -14.53 2.15
C PRO A 252 15.90 -15.77 1.28
N ALA A 253 15.20 -15.91 0.14
CA ALA A 253 15.45 -17.00 -0.81
C ALA A 253 16.85 -16.90 -1.43
N ASN A 254 17.27 -15.70 -1.86
CA ASN A 254 18.57 -15.43 -2.45
C ASN A 254 19.74 -15.66 -1.45
N LEU A 255 19.51 -15.41 -0.17
CA LEU A 255 20.49 -15.65 0.89
C LEU A 255 20.51 -17.11 1.39
N GLY A 256 19.68 -17.99 0.83
CA GLY A 256 19.64 -19.41 1.16
C GLY A 256 19.15 -19.73 2.57
N VAL A 257 18.41 -18.80 3.22
CA VAL A 257 17.83 -19.05 4.55
C VAL A 257 16.48 -19.76 4.47
N VAL A 258 15.83 -19.75 3.30
CA VAL A 258 14.61 -20.50 2.99
C VAL A 258 15.00 -21.87 2.46
N LYS A 259 15.00 -22.88 3.33
CA LYS A 259 15.39 -24.26 3.00
C LYS A 259 14.95 -25.22 4.10
N ASP A 260 14.93 -26.51 3.80
CA ASP A 260 14.75 -27.58 4.77
C ASP A 260 13.48 -27.41 5.66
N GLY A 261 12.39 -26.95 5.05
CA GLY A 261 11.12 -26.70 5.73
C GLY A 261 11.07 -25.39 6.56
N ARG A 262 12.06 -24.49 6.40
CA ARG A 262 12.05 -23.17 7.08
C ARG A 262 11.50 -22.07 6.18
N PRO A 263 10.74 -21.10 6.78
CA PRO A 263 10.26 -21.05 8.18
C PRO A 263 9.17 -22.08 8.46
N ARG A 264 9.27 -22.75 9.61
CA ARG A 264 8.32 -23.81 10.00
C ARG A 264 6.95 -23.21 10.33
N GLY A 265 5.90 -23.97 10.02
CA GLY A 265 4.53 -23.61 10.39
C GLY A 265 3.82 -22.72 9.36
N ILE A 266 4.50 -22.20 8.35
CA ILE A 266 3.87 -21.43 7.27
C ILE A 266 2.98 -22.34 6.43
N LYS A 267 1.71 -21.95 6.31
CA LYS A 267 0.68 -22.67 5.54
C LYS A 267 0.23 -21.89 4.31
N ARG A 268 0.46 -20.57 4.28
CA ARG A 268 0.00 -19.69 3.19
C ARG A 268 1.06 -18.62 2.92
N VAL A 269 1.37 -18.43 1.64
CA VAL A 269 2.27 -17.38 1.16
C VAL A 269 1.57 -16.65 0.01
N PHE A 270 1.07 -15.47 0.31
CA PHE A 270 0.45 -14.57 -0.64
C PHE A 270 1.42 -13.47 -1.02
N PHE A 271 1.42 -13.05 -2.26
CA PHE A 271 2.29 -11.97 -2.72
C PHE A 271 1.62 -11.12 -3.79
N CYS A 272 1.86 -9.81 -3.68
CA CYS A 272 1.27 -8.80 -4.56
C CYS A 272 2.24 -7.63 -4.75
N GLY A 273 2.03 -6.84 -5.80
CA GLY A 273 2.67 -5.55 -5.95
C GLY A 273 3.86 -5.53 -6.90
N GLU A 274 4.50 -6.66 -7.18
CA GLU A 274 5.64 -6.78 -8.10
C GLU A 274 5.55 -8.09 -8.89
N VAL A 275 6.38 -8.23 -9.92
CA VAL A 275 6.54 -9.52 -10.61
C VAL A 275 7.38 -10.46 -9.74
N MET A 276 6.84 -11.63 -9.42
CA MET A 276 7.55 -12.67 -8.68
C MET A 276 8.34 -13.56 -9.63
N PRO A 277 9.69 -13.59 -9.55
CA PRO A 277 10.48 -14.51 -10.35
C PRO A 277 10.30 -15.97 -9.90
N ASN A 278 10.06 -16.88 -10.85
CA ASN A 278 9.80 -18.27 -10.52
C ASN A 278 10.97 -18.97 -9.85
N ARG A 279 12.21 -18.58 -10.14
CA ARG A 279 13.39 -19.10 -9.45
C ARG A 279 13.27 -19.00 -7.93
N GLN A 280 12.92 -17.82 -7.41
CA GLN A 280 12.75 -17.58 -5.98
C GLN A 280 11.46 -18.20 -5.44
N LEU A 281 10.38 -18.14 -6.20
CA LEU A 281 9.14 -18.83 -5.87
C LEU A 281 9.36 -20.34 -5.70
N ASN A 282 10.13 -20.97 -6.61
CA ASN A 282 10.46 -22.39 -6.55
C ASN A 282 11.32 -22.74 -5.33
N ILE A 283 12.18 -21.84 -4.84
CA ILE A 283 12.91 -22.03 -3.58
C ILE A 283 11.93 -22.14 -2.40
N TRP A 284 10.99 -21.21 -2.29
CA TRP A 284 9.96 -21.23 -1.25
C TRP A 284 9.09 -22.48 -1.33
N ARG A 285 8.63 -22.85 -2.54
CA ARG A 285 7.76 -24.01 -2.75
C ARG A 285 8.47 -25.35 -2.43
N ARG A 286 9.76 -25.46 -2.75
CA ARG A 286 10.55 -26.65 -2.35
C ARG A 286 10.74 -26.73 -0.84
N SER A 287 10.92 -25.59 -0.16
CA SER A 287 11.06 -25.56 1.28
C SER A 287 9.73 -25.81 2.01
N LEU A 288 8.62 -25.36 1.45
CA LEU A 288 7.28 -25.41 2.05
C LEU A 288 6.30 -26.09 1.09
N PRO A 289 6.44 -27.40 0.82
CA PRO A 289 5.68 -28.10 -0.22
C PRO A 289 4.15 -28.14 0.05
N ASP A 290 3.75 -28.07 1.31
CA ASP A 290 2.34 -28.13 1.74
C ASP A 290 1.71 -26.73 1.87
N ALA A 291 2.46 -25.64 1.64
CA ALA A 291 1.94 -24.29 1.73
C ALA A 291 1.21 -23.88 0.45
N ASP A 292 0.15 -23.10 0.65
CA ASP A 292 -0.64 -22.49 -0.43
C ASP A 292 0.04 -21.19 -0.90
N PHE A 293 0.42 -21.13 -2.18
CA PHE A 293 1.05 -19.95 -2.79
C PHE A 293 0.07 -19.25 -3.71
N VAL A 294 -0.13 -17.95 -3.53
CA VAL A 294 -1.06 -17.16 -4.32
C VAL A 294 -0.40 -15.88 -4.83
N ASN A 295 -0.34 -15.74 -6.15
CA ASN A 295 0.04 -14.49 -6.82
C ASN A 295 -1.19 -13.61 -6.95
N MET A 296 -1.09 -12.35 -6.52
CA MET A 296 -2.18 -11.40 -6.53
C MET A 296 -1.78 -10.15 -7.31
N TYR A 297 -2.75 -9.52 -7.93
CA TYR A 297 -2.54 -8.30 -8.70
C TYR A 297 -3.66 -7.30 -8.44
N GLY A 298 -3.26 -6.05 -8.27
CA GLY A 298 -4.14 -4.89 -8.26
C GLY A 298 -3.38 -3.60 -7.97
N PRO A 299 -3.88 -2.45 -8.46
CA PRO A 299 -3.43 -1.12 -8.05
C PRO A 299 -4.29 -0.58 -6.89
N THR A 300 -3.80 0.41 -6.19
CA THR A 300 -4.48 1.06 -5.04
C THR A 300 -5.89 1.56 -5.39
N GLU A 301 -6.10 1.99 -6.63
CA GLU A 301 -7.37 2.55 -7.13
C GLU A 301 -8.52 1.52 -7.19
N ILE A 302 -8.21 0.23 -6.99
CA ILE A 302 -9.22 -0.85 -6.97
C ILE A 302 -9.24 -1.60 -5.63
N THR A 303 -8.69 -1.02 -4.56
CA THR A 303 -8.72 -1.61 -3.21
C THR A 303 -7.90 -2.90 -3.13
N ASP A 304 -6.57 -2.80 -3.32
CA ASP A 304 -5.52 -3.81 -3.17
C ASP A 304 -5.51 -4.88 -4.29
N VAL A 305 -6.48 -5.79 -4.39
CA VAL A 305 -6.42 -6.92 -5.32
C VAL A 305 -7.66 -7.02 -6.20
N CYS A 306 -7.48 -7.17 -7.53
CA CYS A 306 -8.57 -7.41 -8.48
C CYS A 306 -8.46 -8.73 -9.25
N SER A 307 -7.27 -9.35 -9.25
CA SER A 307 -7.09 -10.71 -9.77
C SER A 307 -6.11 -11.50 -8.94
N TRP A 308 -6.24 -12.82 -8.99
CA TRP A 308 -5.43 -13.73 -8.21
C TRP A 308 -5.20 -15.05 -8.94
N TYR A 309 -4.04 -15.67 -8.68
CA TYR A 309 -3.66 -16.95 -9.22
C TYR A 309 -3.11 -17.85 -8.12
N ARG A 310 -3.77 -18.98 -7.87
CA ARG A 310 -3.23 -20.02 -6.99
C ARG A 310 -2.19 -20.83 -7.74
N VAL A 311 -0.97 -20.88 -7.23
CA VAL A 311 0.17 -21.54 -7.89
C VAL A 311 0.04 -23.06 -7.73
N ASP A 312 -0.74 -23.69 -8.58
CA ASP A 312 -1.11 -25.12 -8.54
C ASP A 312 -0.18 -26.02 -9.34
N ARG A 313 0.73 -25.45 -10.12
CA ARG A 313 1.73 -26.19 -10.92
C ARG A 313 3.14 -25.63 -10.73
N THR A 314 4.14 -26.38 -11.18
CA THR A 314 5.52 -25.89 -11.25
C THR A 314 5.71 -25.04 -12.49
N PHE A 315 6.42 -23.94 -12.35
CA PHE A 315 6.81 -23.05 -13.42
C PHE A 315 8.32 -23.13 -13.62
N GLU A 316 8.77 -23.14 -14.88
CA GLU A 316 10.17 -22.97 -15.20
C GLU A 316 10.66 -21.57 -14.82
N ASP A 317 11.96 -21.42 -14.55
CA ASP A 317 12.51 -20.15 -14.06
C ASP A 317 12.23 -18.95 -15.01
N GLY A 318 12.20 -19.18 -16.31
CA GLY A 318 11.93 -18.18 -17.34
C GLY A 318 10.46 -18.09 -17.80
N GLU A 319 9.58 -18.93 -17.26
CA GLU A 319 8.15 -18.92 -17.61
C GLU A 319 7.44 -17.73 -16.92
N PRO A 320 6.56 -16.98 -17.59
CA PRO A 320 5.81 -15.93 -16.92
C PRO A 320 4.76 -16.50 -15.97
N LEU A 321 4.68 -15.97 -14.74
CA LEU A 321 3.67 -16.33 -13.76
C LEU A 321 2.36 -15.58 -14.05
N PRO A 322 1.19 -16.26 -14.19
CA PRO A 322 -0.08 -15.59 -14.36
C PRO A 322 -0.45 -14.68 -13.16
N ILE A 323 -1.16 -13.59 -13.43
CA ILE A 323 -1.91 -12.83 -12.42
C ILE A 323 -3.35 -13.36 -12.28
N GLY A 324 -3.73 -14.33 -13.08
CA GLY A 324 -4.82 -15.28 -12.91
C GLY A 324 -6.19 -14.82 -13.32
N PHE A 325 -7.15 -14.87 -12.39
CA PHE A 325 -8.56 -14.64 -12.65
C PHE A 325 -9.10 -13.47 -11.84
N PRO A 326 -10.14 -12.77 -12.33
CA PRO A 326 -10.78 -11.70 -11.56
C PRO A 326 -11.28 -12.20 -10.19
N CYS A 327 -11.20 -11.33 -9.17
CA CYS A 327 -11.88 -11.54 -7.91
C CYS A 327 -13.41 -11.50 -8.12
N GLU A 328 -14.18 -12.09 -7.21
CA GLU A 328 -15.64 -11.98 -7.24
C GLU A 328 -16.06 -10.50 -7.20
N ASN A 329 -17.16 -10.16 -7.85
CA ASN A 329 -17.69 -8.79 -8.06
C ASN A 329 -16.74 -7.84 -8.79
N THR A 330 -15.69 -8.38 -9.42
CA THR A 330 -14.72 -7.62 -10.21
C THR A 330 -14.77 -8.08 -11.67
N ARG A 331 -14.80 -7.14 -12.58
CA ARG A 331 -14.70 -7.39 -14.02
C ARG A 331 -13.38 -6.82 -14.53
N ILE A 332 -12.63 -7.64 -15.24
CA ILE A 332 -11.43 -7.22 -15.97
C ILE A 332 -11.74 -7.24 -17.46
N THR A 333 -11.51 -6.12 -18.13
CA THR A 333 -11.67 -5.93 -19.56
C THR A 333 -10.36 -5.47 -20.17
N LEU A 334 -9.93 -6.09 -21.25
CA LEU A 334 -8.76 -5.63 -22.00
C LEU A 334 -9.21 -4.62 -23.08
N VAL A 335 -8.79 -3.37 -22.92
CA VAL A 335 -9.05 -2.31 -23.91
C VAL A 335 -7.74 -1.96 -24.59
N GLU A 336 -7.59 -2.30 -25.87
CA GLU A 336 -6.34 -2.14 -26.62
C GLU A 336 -5.11 -2.77 -25.88
N GLY A 337 -5.32 -3.91 -25.22
CA GLY A 337 -4.32 -4.60 -24.43
C GLY A 337 -4.09 -4.02 -23.02
N GLU A 338 -4.74 -2.91 -22.67
CA GLU A 338 -4.70 -2.37 -21.31
C GLU A 338 -5.67 -3.11 -20.37
N ILE A 339 -5.19 -3.49 -19.21
CA ILE A 339 -6.02 -4.06 -18.14
C ILE A 339 -6.89 -2.95 -17.57
N CYS A 340 -8.21 -3.09 -17.71
CA CYS A 340 -9.18 -2.16 -17.17
C CYS A 340 -10.10 -2.89 -16.20
N VAL A 341 -10.46 -2.24 -15.09
CA VAL A 341 -11.17 -2.88 -13.97
C VAL A 341 -12.48 -2.16 -13.69
N SER A 342 -13.58 -2.91 -13.57
CA SER A 342 -14.89 -2.45 -13.11
C SER A 342 -15.35 -3.28 -11.92
N GLY A 343 -16.20 -2.70 -11.08
CA GLY A 343 -16.78 -3.38 -9.91
C GLY A 343 -16.87 -2.52 -8.67
N THR A 344 -17.34 -3.09 -7.60
CA THR A 344 -17.47 -2.43 -6.28
C THR A 344 -16.13 -2.18 -5.61
N CYS A 345 -15.08 -2.88 -6.04
CA CYS A 345 -13.68 -2.66 -5.64
C CYS A 345 -13.13 -1.28 -6.01
N LEU A 346 -13.76 -0.57 -6.98
CA LEU A 346 -13.28 0.74 -7.43
C LEU A 346 -13.31 1.78 -6.31
N SER A 347 -12.22 2.57 -6.22
CA SER A 347 -12.16 3.77 -5.40
C SER A 347 -13.21 4.81 -5.82
N ALA A 348 -13.45 5.80 -4.99
CA ALA A 348 -14.23 6.99 -5.36
C ALA A 348 -13.55 7.81 -6.46
N GLY A 349 -12.25 7.65 -6.62
CA GLY A 349 -11.36 8.38 -7.49
C GLY A 349 -10.22 9.01 -6.69
N TYR A 350 -9.60 10.04 -7.24
CA TYR A 350 -8.55 10.79 -6.57
C TYR A 350 -9.15 11.94 -5.76
N TYR A 351 -8.82 11.97 -4.47
CA TYR A 351 -9.33 12.95 -3.51
C TYR A 351 -8.94 14.37 -3.91
N ASN A 352 -9.91 15.27 -3.95
CA ASN A 352 -9.75 16.66 -4.41
C ASN A 352 -9.11 16.83 -5.80
N ALA A 353 -9.19 15.82 -6.67
CA ALA A 353 -8.59 15.86 -8.01
C ALA A 353 -9.57 15.32 -9.10
N PRO A 354 -10.66 16.07 -9.40
CA PRO A 354 -11.72 15.63 -10.31
C PRO A 354 -11.22 15.41 -11.75
N GLU A 355 -10.32 16.23 -12.24
CA GLU A 355 -9.76 16.09 -13.60
C GLU A 355 -8.93 14.81 -13.72
N LYS A 356 -8.05 14.52 -12.75
CA LYS A 356 -7.28 13.27 -12.71
C LYS A 356 -8.21 12.06 -12.60
N THR A 357 -9.28 12.20 -11.82
CA THR A 357 -10.30 11.15 -11.67
C THR A 357 -10.99 10.88 -13.00
N ALA A 358 -11.46 11.90 -13.70
CA ALA A 358 -12.12 11.76 -15.01
C ALA A 358 -11.21 11.14 -16.08
N ALA A 359 -9.90 11.42 -16.04
CA ALA A 359 -8.93 10.85 -16.96
C ALA A 359 -8.67 9.36 -16.74
N ALA A 360 -8.69 8.89 -15.47
CA ALA A 360 -8.36 7.50 -15.11
C ALA A 360 -9.60 6.60 -14.97
N PHE A 361 -10.73 7.16 -14.53
CA PHE A 361 -12.00 6.45 -14.33
C PHE A 361 -12.99 6.84 -15.44
N VAL A 362 -13.05 6.00 -16.44
CA VAL A 362 -13.85 6.25 -17.66
C VAL A 362 -15.13 5.40 -17.69
N GLN A 363 -16.00 5.69 -18.63
CA GLN A 363 -17.16 4.85 -18.92
C GLN A 363 -16.73 3.52 -19.56
N HIS A 364 -17.26 2.39 -19.08
CA HIS A 364 -17.03 1.09 -19.70
C HIS A 364 -17.59 1.07 -21.14
N PRO A 365 -16.80 0.61 -22.15
CA PRO A 365 -17.21 0.69 -23.55
C PRO A 365 -18.49 -0.11 -23.86
N ASP A 366 -18.71 -1.23 -23.16
CA ASP A 366 -19.87 -2.11 -23.36
C ASP A 366 -21.06 -1.77 -22.45
N ALA A 367 -20.99 -0.65 -21.74
CA ALA A 367 -22.09 -0.22 -20.85
C ALA A 367 -23.33 0.14 -21.69
N ARG A 368 -24.31 -0.76 -21.69
CA ARG A 368 -25.56 -0.63 -22.51
C ARG A 368 -26.56 0.27 -21.81
N GLY A 369 -26.37 1.60 -21.93
CA GLY A 369 -27.35 2.58 -21.45
C GLY A 369 -27.33 2.84 -19.93
N ILE A 370 -26.52 2.13 -19.15
CA ILE A 370 -26.33 2.34 -17.73
C ILE A 370 -24.88 2.81 -17.52
N PRO A 371 -24.63 3.90 -16.76
CA PRO A 371 -23.27 4.33 -16.44
C PRO A 371 -22.53 3.24 -15.65
N GLU A 372 -21.46 2.68 -16.20
CA GLU A 372 -20.56 1.76 -15.54
C GLU A 372 -19.16 2.32 -15.56
N ARG A 373 -18.60 2.62 -14.39
CA ARG A 373 -17.23 3.14 -14.28
C ARG A 373 -16.22 2.01 -14.44
N MET A 374 -15.14 2.33 -15.14
CA MET A 374 -14.00 1.46 -15.35
C MET A 374 -12.72 2.23 -15.06
N TYR A 375 -11.81 1.64 -14.29
CA TYR A 375 -10.48 2.19 -14.04
C TYR A 375 -9.48 1.68 -15.06
N LYS A 376 -8.73 2.58 -15.69
CA LYS A 376 -7.62 2.31 -16.59
C LYS A 376 -6.34 2.19 -15.78
N THR A 377 -5.76 0.98 -15.71
CA THR A 377 -4.61 0.73 -14.82
C THR A 377 -3.29 1.27 -15.37
N GLY A 378 -3.18 1.45 -16.68
CA GLY A 378 -1.92 1.69 -17.38
C GLY A 378 -1.06 0.42 -17.53
N ASP A 379 -1.51 -0.71 -17.05
CA ASP A 379 -0.87 -2.01 -17.17
C ASP A 379 -1.36 -2.73 -18.45
N LEU A 380 -0.46 -3.40 -19.16
CA LEU A 380 -0.79 -4.23 -20.31
C LEU A 380 -0.95 -5.69 -19.88
N GLY A 381 -1.91 -6.37 -20.49
CA GLY A 381 -2.16 -7.78 -20.25
C GLY A 381 -2.71 -8.51 -21.46
N ALA A 382 -2.69 -9.83 -21.38
CA ALA A 382 -3.31 -10.73 -22.33
C ALA A 382 -3.78 -12.00 -21.61
N TYR A 383 -4.76 -12.69 -22.17
CA TYR A 383 -5.13 -14.02 -21.68
C TYR A 383 -4.29 -15.07 -22.41
N ASN A 384 -3.75 -16.03 -21.65
CA ASN A 384 -3.08 -17.19 -22.24
C ASN A 384 -4.12 -18.26 -22.71
N GLU A 385 -3.64 -19.36 -23.27
CA GLU A 385 -4.49 -20.46 -23.77
C GLU A 385 -5.37 -21.11 -22.68
N ARG A 386 -5.04 -20.94 -21.40
CA ARG A 386 -5.81 -21.43 -20.26
C ARG A 386 -6.83 -20.41 -19.73
N GLY A 387 -6.93 -19.24 -20.38
CA GLY A 387 -7.78 -18.16 -19.92
C GLY A 387 -7.25 -17.43 -18.68
N GLU A 388 -5.98 -17.64 -18.31
CA GLU A 388 -5.31 -16.96 -17.20
C GLU A 388 -4.80 -15.60 -17.67
N LEU A 389 -5.05 -14.54 -16.91
CA LEU A 389 -4.55 -13.21 -17.22
C LEU A 389 -3.04 -13.13 -16.94
N MET A 390 -2.32 -12.62 -17.93
CA MET A 390 -0.88 -12.40 -17.90
C MET A 390 -0.58 -10.91 -17.83
N PHE A 391 0.37 -10.50 -16.99
CA PHE A 391 0.92 -9.16 -16.96
C PHE A 391 2.04 -9.01 -18.00
N LEU A 392 1.96 -8.03 -18.89
CA LEU A 392 2.90 -7.82 -19.98
C LEU A 392 3.78 -6.57 -19.83
N GLY A 393 3.55 -5.79 -18.76
CA GLY A 393 4.29 -4.56 -18.51
C GLY A 393 3.40 -3.34 -18.39
N ARG A 394 3.99 -2.14 -18.50
CA ARG A 394 3.28 -0.87 -18.40
C ARG A 394 3.36 -0.03 -19.68
N LYS A 395 2.31 0.76 -19.90
CA LYS A 395 2.27 1.78 -20.97
C LYS A 395 3.12 3.01 -20.67
N ASP A 396 3.36 3.30 -19.39
CA ASP A 396 3.99 4.51 -18.89
C ASP A 396 5.35 4.24 -18.21
N SER A 397 5.95 5.30 -17.64
CA SER A 397 7.22 5.24 -16.92
C SER A 397 7.10 4.90 -15.43
N GLN A 398 5.93 4.48 -14.98
CA GLN A 398 5.72 4.04 -13.62
C GLN A 398 6.42 2.71 -13.35
N ILE A 399 7.05 2.58 -12.21
CA ILE A 399 7.76 1.38 -11.79
C ILE A 399 7.25 0.87 -10.44
N LYS A 400 7.56 -0.39 -10.16
CA LYS A 400 7.41 -0.98 -8.83
C LYS A 400 8.80 -1.39 -8.34
N LYS A 401 9.21 -0.89 -7.17
CA LYS A 401 10.51 -1.17 -6.55
C LYS A 401 10.33 -1.41 -5.07
N GLN A 402 10.68 -2.61 -4.59
CA GLN A 402 10.52 -3.00 -3.18
C GLN A 402 9.08 -2.80 -2.65
N GLY A 403 8.08 -3.08 -3.49
CA GLY A 403 6.67 -2.88 -3.20
C GLY A 403 6.17 -1.45 -3.38
N TYR A 404 7.07 -0.47 -3.55
CA TYR A 404 6.71 0.92 -3.77
C TYR A 404 6.33 1.19 -5.22
N ARG A 405 5.17 1.79 -5.42
CA ARG A 405 4.74 2.33 -6.71
C ARG A 405 5.38 3.70 -6.90
N ILE A 406 6.24 3.84 -7.90
CA ILE A 406 7.06 5.03 -8.13
C ILE A 406 6.83 5.56 -9.53
N GLU A 407 6.45 6.83 -9.63
CA GLU A 407 6.44 7.58 -10.88
C GLU A 407 7.84 8.16 -11.11
N LEU A 408 8.56 7.70 -12.13
CA LEU A 408 9.87 8.28 -12.46
C LEU A 408 9.76 9.77 -12.76
N GLY A 409 8.63 10.22 -13.32
CA GLY A 409 8.34 11.63 -13.55
C GLY A 409 8.34 12.50 -12.29
N GLU A 410 7.96 11.94 -11.13
CA GLU A 410 8.04 12.66 -9.84
C GLU A 410 9.49 12.90 -9.44
N ILE A 411 10.36 11.90 -9.60
CA ILE A 411 11.79 12.03 -9.35
C ILE A 411 12.39 13.08 -10.28
N GLU A 412 12.03 13.05 -11.57
CA GLU A 412 12.49 14.02 -12.56
C GLU A 412 12.04 15.45 -12.24
N CYS A 413 10.83 15.64 -11.75
CA CYS A 413 10.37 16.93 -11.26
C CYS A 413 11.22 17.43 -10.09
N ALA A 414 11.54 16.55 -9.15
CA ALA A 414 12.40 16.91 -8.02
C ALA A 414 13.83 17.26 -8.46
N ILE A 415 14.40 16.52 -9.44
CA ILE A 415 15.71 16.81 -10.03
C ILE A 415 15.72 18.18 -10.71
N LYS A 416 14.71 18.48 -11.54
CA LYS A 416 14.57 19.77 -12.23
C LYS A 416 14.37 20.96 -11.29
N ALA A 417 13.87 20.72 -10.09
CA ALA A 417 13.71 21.77 -9.06
C ALA A 417 15.02 22.09 -8.31
N CYS A 418 16.11 21.34 -8.55
CA CYS A 418 17.43 21.63 -8.00
C CYS A 418 18.11 22.72 -8.83
N GLN A 419 18.60 23.79 -8.17
CA GLN A 419 19.17 24.97 -8.85
C GLN A 419 20.38 24.65 -9.72
N ALA A 420 21.21 23.70 -9.29
CA ALA A 420 22.41 23.27 -9.98
C ALA A 420 22.16 22.42 -11.24
N VAL A 421 20.89 21.99 -11.48
CA VAL A 421 20.54 21.07 -12.58
C VAL A 421 19.86 21.81 -13.72
N THR A 422 20.38 21.60 -14.93
CA THR A 422 19.80 22.16 -16.17
C THR A 422 18.78 21.20 -16.79
N GLN A 423 19.11 19.92 -16.87
CA GLN A 423 18.23 18.86 -17.38
C GLN A 423 18.40 17.60 -16.54
N GLY A 424 17.35 16.77 -16.48
CA GLY A 424 17.42 15.49 -15.78
C GLY A 424 16.36 14.52 -16.26
N CYS A 425 16.70 13.23 -16.31
CA CYS A 425 15.78 12.14 -16.54
C CYS A 425 16.18 10.91 -15.76
N CYS A 426 15.20 10.01 -15.53
CA CYS A 426 15.41 8.77 -14.80
C CYS A 426 15.07 7.55 -15.63
N PHE A 427 15.78 6.46 -15.36
CA PHE A 427 15.53 5.14 -15.88
C PHE A 427 15.42 4.13 -14.74
N TYR A 428 14.71 3.05 -15.00
CA TYR A 428 14.70 1.91 -14.11
C TYR A 428 15.36 0.72 -14.77
N GLN A 429 16.33 0.14 -14.12
CA GLN A 429 17.02 -1.06 -14.54
C GLN A 429 16.45 -2.26 -13.78
N ALA A 430 15.56 -3.00 -14.43
CA ALA A 430 14.82 -4.09 -13.79
C ALA A 430 15.72 -5.23 -13.28
N ALA A 431 16.81 -5.53 -14.00
CA ALA A 431 17.75 -6.61 -13.64
C ALA A 431 18.45 -6.34 -12.30
N THR A 432 18.79 -5.10 -11.99
CA THR A 432 19.46 -4.67 -10.75
C THR A 432 18.49 -4.01 -9.76
N GLN A 433 17.24 -3.79 -10.16
CA GLN A 433 16.23 -3.02 -9.40
C GLN A 433 16.69 -1.62 -9.01
N GLN A 434 17.48 -0.96 -9.86
CA GLN A 434 18.05 0.35 -9.60
C GLN A 434 17.35 1.45 -10.37
N ILE A 435 17.16 2.60 -9.69
CA ILE A 435 16.76 3.84 -10.32
C ILE A 435 18.06 4.59 -10.71
N VAL A 436 18.21 4.86 -11.99
CA VAL A 436 19.34 5.59 -12.56
C VAL A 436 18.92 7.00 -12.86
N CYS A 437 19.62 7.99 -12.31
CA CYS A 437 19.46 9.41 -12.56
C CYS A 437 20.54 9.89 -13.52
N CYS A 438 20.12 10.48 -14.66
CA CYS A 438 21.00 11.23 -15.53
C CYS A 438 20.71 12.73 -15.36
N TYR A 439 21.71 13.56 -15.21
CA TYR A 439 21.55 15.00 -15.03
C TYR A 439 22.65 15.80 -15.73
N SER A 440 22.34 17.05 -16.08
CA SER A 440 23.33 18.03 -16.58
C SER A 440 23.24 19.31 -15.77
N GLY A 441 24.25 20.14 -15.85
CA GLY A 441 24.45 21.34 -15.03
C GLY A 441 25.74 21.24 -14.25
N GLU A 442 25.75 21.66 -12.99
CA GLU A 442 26.91 21.53 -12.13
C GLU A 442 27.18 20.06 -11.79
N ASP A 443 28.45 19.64 -11.89
CA ASP A 443 28.86 18.28 -11.56
C ASP A 443 29.09 18.15 -10.04
N ASP A 444 27.98 18.23 -9.27
CA ASP A 444 27.98 18.03 -7.81
C ASP A 444 26.89 17.03 -7.43
N GLU A 445 27.23 15.74 -7.57
CA GLU A 445 26.34 14.65 -7.17
C GLU A 445 25.97 14.72 -5.69
N LYS A 446 26.90 15.14 -4.81
CA LYS A 446 26.65 15.20 -3.37
C LYS A 446 25.61 16.26 -3.03
N ALA A 447 25.69 17.43 -3.65
CA ALA A 447 24.68 18.48 -3.49
C ALA A 447 23.33 18.03 -4.01
N LEU A 448 23.26 17.43 -5.22
CA LEU A 448 22.04 16.89 -5.80
C LEU A 448 21.40 15.83 -4.90
N ARG A 449 22.17 14.86 -4.41
CA ARG A 449 21.68 13.85 -3.45
C ARG A 449 21.12 14.49 -2.18
N GLY A 450 21.79 15.52 -1.67
CA GLY A 450 21.35 16.26 -0.48
C GLY A 450 20.01 16.96 -0.69
N GLU A 451 19.81 17.58 -1.85
CA GLU A 451 18.53 18.22 -2.20
C GLU A 451 17.40 17.21 -2.41
N LEU A 452 17.67 16.12 -3.13
CA LEU A 452 16.65 15.08 -3.36
C LEU A 452 16.19 14.43 -2.05
N ARG A 453 17.08 14.21 -1.08
CA ARG A 453 16.71 13.67 0.24
C ARG A 453 15.77 14.58 1.04
N ARG A 454 15.77 15.87 0.78
CA ARG A 454 14.82 16.82 1.41
C ARG A 454 13.43 16.80 0.76
N ARG A 455 13.33 16.33 -0.49
CA ARG A 455 12.12 16.38 -1.33
C ARG A 455 11.43 15.04 -1.47
N LEU A 456 12.20 13.96 -1.60
CA LEU A 456 11.72 12.63 -1.93
C LEU A 456 11.85 11.66 -0.77
N PRO A 457 10.88 10.76 -0.59
CA PRO A 457 11.02 9.61 0.30
C PRO A 457 12.24 8.76 -0.06
N LYS A 458 12.82 8.09 0.92
CA LYS A 458 14.05 7.30 0.75
C LYS A 458 13.96 6.27 -0.40
N TYR A 459 12.82 5.61 -0.57
CA TYR A 459 12.60 4.59 -1.60
C TYR A 459 12.56 5.13 -3.03
N MET A 460 12.37 6.45 -3.21
CA MET A 460 12.37 7.13 -4.51
C MET A 460 13.73 7.69 -4.88
N LEU A 461 14.70 7.69 -3.97
CA LEU A 461 16.03 8.22 -4.26
C LEU A 461 16.72 7.37 -5.33
N PRO A 462 17.31 7.98 -6.37
CA PRO A 462 18.11 7.25 -7.34
C PRO A 462 19.28 6.51 -6.67
N ASP A 463 19.57 5.32 -7.17
CA ASP A 463 20.67 4.48 -6.71
C ASP A 463 21.99 4.87 -7.38
N VAL A 464 21.90 5.19 -8.69
CA VAL A 464 23.05 5.52 -9.55
C VAL A 464 22.84 6.90 -10.18
N TYR A 465 23.91 7.66 -10.31
CA TYR A 465 23.90 9.01 -10.88
C TYR A 465 24.92 9.11 -12.00
N TYR A 466 24.54 9.69 -13.12
CA TYR A 466 25.38 10.02 -14.26
C TYR A 466 25.29 11.52 -14.53
N HIS A 467 26.41 12.23 -14.38
CA HIS A 467 26.55 13.61 -14.88
C HIS A 467 26.86 13.58 -16.37
N LEU A 468 26.08 14.30 -17.14
CA LEU A 468 26.23 14.39 -18.61
C LEU A 468 26.45 15.86 -18.98
N PRO A 469 27.52 16.19 -19.69
CA PRO A 469 27.73 17.57 -20.19
C PRO A 469 26.56 18.06 -21.05
N GLN A 470 25.98 17.14 -21.84
CA GLN A 470 24.86 17.41 -22.72
C GLN A 470 24.02 16.15 -22.92
N PHE A 471 22.69 16.29 -22.96
CA PHE A 471 21.78 15.24 -23.32
C PHE A 471 21.62 15.06 -24.81
N PRO A 472 21.54 13.84 -25.36
CA PRO A 472 21.09 13.61 -26.70
C PRO A 472 19.64 14.10 -26.84
N GLN A 473 19.36 14.80 -27.96
CA GLN A 473 18.06 15.38 -28.20
C GLN A 473 17.44 14.81 -29.47
N THR A 474 16.12 14.65 -29.44
CA THR A 474 15.31 14.37 -30.63
C THR A 474 15.25 15.61 -31.54
N MET A 475 14.76 15.43 -32.78
CA MET A 475 14.58 16.56 -33.73
C MET A 475 13.67 17.68 -33.18
N ASN A 476 12.83 17.38 -32.18
CA ASN A 476 11.94 18.34 -31.53
C ASN A 476 12.53 18.95 -30.25
N GLY A 477 13.84 18.78 -29.97
CA GLY A 477 14.55 19.35 -28.83
C GLY A 477 14.24 18.68 -27.49
N LYS A 478 13.59 17.52 -27.48
CA LYS A 478 13.36 16.72 -26.26
C LYS A 478 14.51 15.77 -26.02
N ILE A 479 14.74 15.37 -24.73
CA ILE A 479 15.72 14.34 -24.40
C ILE A 479 15.37 13.04 -25.14
N ASP A 480 16.35 12.54 -25.93
CA ASP A 480 16.26 11.25 -26.60
C ASP A 480 16.61 10.13 -25.65
N ARG A 481 15.59 9.64 -24.94
CA ARG A 481 15.73 8.59 -23.91
C ARG A 481 16.17 7.24 -24.50
N VAL A 482 15.80 6.94 -25.73
CA VAL A 482 16.16 5.67 -26.38
C VAL A 482 17.66 5.66 -26.64
N ARG A 483 18.16 6.72 -27.26
CA ARG A 483 19.58 6.89 -27.54
C ARG A 483 20.39 6.93 -26.24
N LEU A 484 19.95 7.71 -25.25
CA LEU A 484 20.63 7.83 -23.97
C LEU A 484 20.74 6.47 -23.26
N ARG A 485 19.67 5.68 -23.28
CA ARG A 485 19.66 4.33 -22.70
C ARG A 485 20.67 3.41 -23.38
N GLN A 486 20.80 3.48 -24.71
CA GLN A 486 21.78 2.71 -25.48
C GLN A 486 23.23 3.13 -25.18
N GLU A 487 23.49 4.44 -25.10
CA GLU A 487 24.82 5.00 -24.82
C GLU A 487 25.31 4.64 -23.41
N LEU A 488 24.41 4.50 -22.43
CA LEU A 488 24.73 4.14 -21.05
C LEU A 488 24.64 2.63 -20.77
N GLY A 489 24.22 1.81 -21.73
CA GLY A 489 24.07 0.37 -21.54
C GLY A 489 22.98 -0.03 -20.54
N LEU A 490 21.89 0.74 -20.46
CA LEU A 490 20.81 0.59 -19.48
C LEU A 490 19.65 -0.27 -20.00
#